data_421a7ab58e6d8e3a1f70ccf8e5388795
#
_entry.id   421a7ab58e6d8e3a1f70ccf8e5388795
#
_cell.length_a   1.000
_cell.length_b   1.000
_cell.length_c   1.000
_cell.angle_alpha   90.00
_cell.angle_beta   90.00
_cell.angle_gamma   90.00
#
_symmetry.space_group_name_H-M   'P 1'
#
loop_
_entity.id
_entity.type
_entity.pdbx_description
1 polymer ?
#
loop_
_entity_poly.entity_id
_entity_poly.type
_entity_poly.pdbx_seq_one_letter_code
_entity_poly.pdbx_strand_id
1 'polypeptide(L)'
;MRIQEMDMREMGMSGKEQERTGKPSEAFYRVEKQLTIQLIPQKGNERLLAEVPHIRWLDLAMVFRIYREEEGCSLSLLIGREQLSDWNVTVEEVARKAMEHMPRLLPVKLCGVTEELERTAKGMGLTPPKSPEPEDGLKLYLLTNQRGYNGAAAILYEGVLEKFAEEVGKDLILLPSSVHEVLLLPDGGDSDYEALSALVQAVNETQVRREEWLSDHVYRYLKEEDRIIAAGNGTEGNGVKGGVWG
;
A
#
# COMPACT_ATOMS: atom_id res chain seq x y z
N MET A 1 -1.04 -9.37 10.84
CA MET A 1 0.39 -9.09 10.54
C MET A 1 1.02 -8.34 11.71
N ARG A 2 1.96 -8.94 12.43
CA ARG A 2 2.58 -8.35 13.63
C ARG A 2 3.94 -7.75 13.26
N ILE A 3 4.12 -6.46 13.56
CA ILE A 3 5.36 -5.70 13.31
C ILE A 3 6.57 -6.18 14.19
N GLN A 4 6.36 -7.09 15.14
CA GLN A 4 7.31 -7.39 16.22
C GLN A 4 8.54 -8.23 15.84
N GLU A 5 8.66 -8.76 14.62
CA GLU A 5 9.78 -9.65 14.22
C GLU A 5 10.45 -9.26 12.89
N MET A 6 10.46 -7.96 12.53
CA MET A 6 11.28 -7.53 11.40
C MET A 6 12.76 -7.59 11.76
N ASP A 7 13.50 -8.48 11.12
CA ASP A 7 14.98 -8.43 11.21
C ASP A 7 15.47 -7.18 10.48
N MET A 8 15.95 -6.20 11.27
CA MET A 8 16.43 -4.89 10.79
C MET A 8 17.59 -5.00 9.79
N ARG A 9 18.25 -6.15 9.70
CA ARG A 9 19.34 -6.42 8.75
C ARG A 9 18.85 -6.69 7.33
N GLU A 10 17.63 -7.20 7.20
CA GLU A 10 17.02 -7.49 5.89
C GLU A 10 16.39 -6.25 5.23
N MET A 11 16.13 -5.17 5.98
CA MET A 11 15.53 -3.95 5.47
C MET A 11 16.48 -2.99 4.75
N GLY A 12 17.72 -3.40 4.48
CA GLY A 12 18.69 -2.58 3.75
C GLY A 12 19.08 -1.27 4.44
N MET A 13 18.95 -1.21 5.76
CA MET A 13 19.32 -0.07 6.58
C MET A 13 20.85 -0.06 6.76
N SER A 14 21.52 0.63 5.85
CA SER A 14 22.93 0.93 5.97
C SER A 14 23.10 2.25 6.71
N GLY A 15 23.65 2.16 7.90
CA GLY A 15 24.39 3.24 8.49
C GLY A 15 23.77 3.95 9.67
N LYS A 16 24.36 3.71 10.83
CA LYS A 16 24.39 4.56 12.03
C LYS A 16 23.07 5.22 12.42
N GLU A 17 22.07 4.43 12.75
CA GLU A 17 21.04 4.90 13.67
C GLU A 17 21.67 5.04 15.05
N GLN A 18 21.71 6.28 15.53
CA GLN A 18 22.02 6.55 16.92
C GLN A 18 20.94 5.87 17.78
N GLU A 19 21.36 4.93 18.65
CA GLU A 19 20.51 4.49 19.76
C GLU A 19 20.00 5.71 20.50
N ARG A 20 18.75 6.05 20.26
CA ARG A 20 18.09 7.18 20.92
C ARG A 20 17.64 6.72 22.30
N THR A 21 18.26 7.27 23.31
CA THR A 21 17.89 7.05 24.71
C THR A 21 16.93 8.14 25.16
N GLY A 22 15.65 7.81 25.28
CA GLY A 22 14.65 8.74 25.82
C GLY A 22 13.23 8.47 25.33
N LYS A 23 12.25 9.07 25.99
CA LYS A 23 10.84 8.97 25.58
C LYS A 23 10.58 9.90 24.38
N PRO A 24 9.60 9.59 23.52
CA PRO A 24 9.11 10.52 22.51
C PRO A 24 8.71 11.87 23.10
N SER A 25 8.88 12.93 22.30
CA SER A 25 8.53 14.29 22.73
C SER A 25 7.00 14.49 22.82
N GLU A 26 6.57 15.50 23.55
CA GLU A 26 5.15 15.88 23.59
C GLU A 26 4.61 16.25 22.19
N ALA A 27 5.46 16.79 21.32
CA ALA A 27 5.07 17.12 19.94
C ALA A 27 4.68 15.87 19.15
N PHE A 28 5.38 14.74 19.36
CA PHE A 28 5.02 13.46 18.76
C PHE A 28 3.66 12.96 19.24
N TYR A 29 3.40 12.96 20.54
CA TYR A 29 2.12 12.53 21.11
C TYR A 29 0.91 13.34 20.61
N ARG A 30 1.13 14.59 20.17
CA ARG A 30 0.07 15.42 19.55
C ARG A 30 -0.29 15.00 18.13
N VAL A 31 0.62 14.34 17.41
CA VAL A 31 0.46 13.99 16.00
C VAL A 31 0.40 12.48 15.75
N GLU A 32 0.80 11.63 16.70
CA GLU A 32 0.92 10.18 16.50
C GLU A 32 -0.35 9.52 15.95
N LYS A 33 -1.54 10.01 16.38
CA LYS A 33 -2.84 9.51 15.93
C LYS A 33 -3.24 10.01 14.53
N GLN A 34 -2.44 10.89 13.93
CA GLN A 34 -2.66 11.48 12.60
C GLN A 34 -1.66 10.93 11.56
N LEU A 35 -0.79 10.03 12.01
CA LEU A 35 0.21 9.41 11.16
C LEU A 35 -0.43 8.47 10.14
N THR A 36 -0.01 8.59 8.89
CA THR A 36 -0.42 7.74 7.78
C THR A 36 0.79 7.32 6.95
N ILE A 37 0.63 6.26 6.16
CA ILE A 37 1.61 5.77 5.21
C ILE A 37 1.12 6.08 3.80
N GLN A 38 2.04 6.51 2.95
CA GLN A 38 1.87 6.51 1.51
C GLN A 38 2.89 5.54 0.91
N LEU A 39 2.44 4.67 0.01
CA LEU A 39 3.31 3.86 -0.82
C LEU A 39 3.72 4.69 -2.06
N ILE A 40 5.01 4.66 -2.38
CA ILE A 40 5.56 5.25 -3.60
C ILE A 40 6.59 4.30 -4.24
N PRO A 41 6.81 4.35 -5.55
CA PRO A 41 7.90 3.60 -6.17
C PRO A 41 9.26 4.06 -5.64
N GLN A 42 10.20 3.12 -5.47
CA GLN A 42 11.58 3.50 -5.17
C GLN A 42 12.25 4.10 -6.40
N LYS A 43 12.02 3.50 -7.57
CA LYS A 43 12.53 3.98 -8.86
C LYS A 43 11.91 5.34 -9.22
N GLY A 44 12.75 6.31 -9.50
CA GLY A 44 12.31 7.67 -9.83
C GLY A 44 12.06 8.58 -8.62
N ASN A 45 12.11 8.05 -7.39
CA ASN A 45 11.97 8.81 -6.15
C ASN A 45 13.25 8.80 -5.29
N GLU A 46 14.40 8.41 -5.85
CA GLU A 46 15.66 8.26 -5.12
C GLU A 46 16.06 9.55 -4.39
N ARG A 47 15.84 10.70 -5.04
CA ARG A 47 16.14 12.01 -4.46
C ARG A 47 15.24 12.32 -3.26
N LEU A 48 13.94 12.09 -3.37
CA LEU A 48 12.99 12.24 -2.27
C LEU A 48 13.32 11.30 -1.11
N LEU A 49 13.58 10.03 -1.42
CA LEU A 49 13.89 9.01 -0.42
C LEU A 49 15.23 9.29 0.31
N ALA A 50 16.16 10.01 -0.30
CA ALA A 50 17.37 10.47 0.39
C ALA A 50 17.07 11.52 1.48
N GLU A 51 15.98 12.29 1.33
CA GLU A 51 15.63 13.42 2.21
C GLU A 51 14.60 13.06 3.29
N VAL A 52 13.76 12.02 3.05
CA VAL A 52 12.67 11.64 3.99
C VAL A 52 12.93 10.30 4.68
N PRO A 53 12.41 10.09 5.90
CA PRO A 53 12.39 8.78 6.52
C PRO A 53 11.46 7.86 5.73
N HIS A 54 11.93 6.65 5.46
CA HIS A 54 11.16 5.67 4.71
C HIS A 54 11.56 4.24 5.08
N ILE A 55 10.68 3.30 4.81
CA ILE A 55 10.94 1.87 4.89
C ILE A 55 10.78 1.28 3.50
N ARG A 56 11.77 0.54 3.02
CA ARG A 56 11.71 -0.16 1.74
C ARG A 56 10.84 -1.40 1.86
N TRP A 57 10.00 -1.62 0.87
CA TRP A 57 9.11 -2.77 0.83
C TRP A 57 8.89 -3.19 -0.64
N LEU A 58 9.38 -4.34 -1.01
CA LEU A 58 9.44 -4.80 -2.41
C LEU A 58 10.16 -3.74 -3.28
N ASP A 59 9.58 -3.34 -4.40
CA ASP A 59 10.05 -2.23 -5.24
C ASP A 59 9.50 -0.86 -4.81
N LEU A 60 8.72 -0.82 -3.71
CA LEU A 60 8.09 0.36 -3.15
C LEU A 60 8.83 0.87 -1.91
N ALA A 61 8.48 2.08 -1.50
CA ALA A 61 8.86 2.66 -0.22
C ALA A 61 7.61 3.16 0.52
N MET A 62 7.57 2.91 1.82
CA MET A 62 6.63 3.50 2.75
C MET A 62 7.19 4.85 3.19
N VAL A 63 6.55 5.94 2.82
CA VAL A 63 6.82 7.29 3.34
C VAL A 63 5.70 7.69 4.28
N PHE A 64 6.00 8.56 5.24
CA PHE A 64 5.11 8.88 6.33
C PHE A 64 4.55 10.28 6.19
N ARG A 65 3.28 10.45 6.56
CA ARG A 65 2.58 11.73 6.46
C ARG A 65 1.76 11.99 7.71
N ILE A 66 1.56 13.26 8.04
CA ILE A 66 0.53 13.70 8.98
C ILE A 66 -0.72 14.02 8.17
N TYR A 67 -1.82 13.34 8.47
CA TYR A 67 -3.12 13.57 7.85
C TYR A 67 -4.08 14.23 8.82
N ARG A 68 -4.72 15.33 8.39
CA ARG A 68 -5.77 16.03 9.13
C ARG A 68 -6.94 16.32 8.22
N GLU A 69 -8.11 16.31 8.81
CA GLU A 69 -9.34 16.75 8.16
C GLU A 69 -9.99 17.81 9.02
N GLU A 70 -10.16 19.01 8.48
CA GLU A 70 -10.76 20.15 9.16
C GLU A 70 -11.74 20.83 8.20
N GLU A 71 -13.00 21.01 8.64
CA GLU A 71 -14.05 21.74 7.91
C GLU A 71 -14.23 21.35 6.43
N GLY A 72 -14.10 20.05 6.13
CA GLY A 72 -14.23 19.53 4.75
C GLY A 72 -12.96 19.67 3.89
N CYS A 73 -11.87 20.21 4.43
CA CYS A 73 -10.57 20.25 3.80
C CYS A 73 -9.67 19.15 4.38
N SER A 74 -8.94 18.45 3.52
CA SER A 74 -7.92 17.47 3.94
C SER A 74 -6.53 18.08 3.75
N LEU A 75 -5.72 18.02 4.81
CA LEU A 75 -4.32 18.40 4.80
C LEU A 75 -3.46 17.15 4.98
N SER A 76 -2.46 16.98 4.14
CA SER A 76 -1.51 15.89 4.24
C SER A 76 -0.07 16.42 4.07
N LEU A 77 0.74 16.31 5.12
CA LEU A 77 2.11 16.81 5.18
C LEU A 77 3.08 15.64 5.22
N LEU A 78 4.08 15.65 4.33
CA LEU A 78 5.15 14.66 4.33
C LEU A 78 6.08 14.90 5.52
N ILE A 79 6.50 13.83 6.19
CA ILE A 79 7.41 13.88 7.33
C ILE A 79 8.84 13.84 6.82
N GLY A 80 9.67 14.79 7.24
CA GLY A 80 11.10 14.84 6.96
C GLY A 80 11.94 14.23 8.08
N ARG A 81 13.25 14.09 7.86
CA ARG A 81 14.18 13.53 8.86
C ARG A 81 14.33 14.41 10.10
N GLU A 82 14.21 15.74 9.95
CA GLU A 82 14.29 16.68 11.07
C GLU A 82 13.16 16.42 12.08
N GLN A 83 11.94 16.15 11.61
CA GLN A 83 10.81 15.86 12.48
C GLN A 83 11.05 14.62 13.38
N LEU A 84 11.70 13.58 12.85
CA LEU A 84 12.05 12.42 13.69
C LEU A 84 13.00 12.78 14.82
N SER A 85 13.96 13.66 14.52
CA SER A 85 14.92 14.17 15.51
C SER A 85 14.22 15.01 16.57
N ASP A 86 13.35 15.95 16.17
CA ASP A 86 12.59 16.81 17.06
C ASP A 86 11.60 16.02 17.93
N TRP A 87 11.06 14.94 17.38
CA TRP A 87 10.13 14.06 18.09
C TRP A 87 10.83 13.03 18.98
N ASN A 88 12.14 12.86 18.81
CA ASN A 88 12.93 11.81 19.48
C ASN A 88 12.34 10.41 19.25
N VAL A 89 12.03 10.09 17.99
CA VAL A 89 11.47 8.80 17.57
C VAL A 89 12.27 8.21 16.41
N THR A 90 12.17 6.90 16.24
CA THR A 90 12.73 6.18 15.09
C THR A 90 11.71 6.07 13.95
N VAL A 91 12.17 5.69 12.77
CA VAL A 91 11.26 5.46 11.63
C VAL A 91 10.31 4.29 11.90
N GLU A 92 10.75 3.27 12.62
CA GLU A 92 9.96 2.11 13.01
C GLU A 92 8.84 2.49 14.00
N GLU A 93 9.13 3.39 14.94
CA GLU A 93 8.11 3.91 15.86
C GLU A 93 7.03 4.68 15.10
N VAL A 94 7.43 5.51 14.13
CA VAL A 94 6.48 6.22 13.26
C VAL A 94 5.67 5.24 12.43
N ALA A 95 6.31 4.22 11.83
CA ALA A 95 5.64 3.19 11.05
C ALA A 95 4.61 2.43 11.88
N ARG A 96 5.01 1.96 13.06
CA ARG A 96 4.13 1.24 13.98
C ARG A 96 2.92 2.08 14.37
N LYS A 97 3.12 3.36 14.70
CA LYS A 97 2.02 4.27 15.03
C LYS A 97 1.12 4.58 13.84
N ALA A 98 1.70 4.75 12.65
CA ALA A 98 0.92 4.93 11.43
C ALA A 98 0.04 3.69 11.15
N MET A 99 0.60 2.49 11.23
CA MET A 99 -0.14 1.24 11.03
C MET A 99 -1.26 1.05 12.04
N GLU A 100 -1.03 1.44 13.32
CA GLU A 100 -2.03 1.36 14.39
C GLU A 100 -3.23 2.29 14.14
N HIS A 101 -2.99 3.51 13.65
CA HIS A 101 -3.99 4.56 13.60
C HIS A 101 -4.61 4.78 12.21
N MET A 102 -3.85 4.52 11.13
CA MET A 102 -4.28 4.78 9.75
C MET A 102 -5.61 4.08 9.40
N PRO A 103 -5.91 2.82 9.81
CA PRO A 103 -7.18 2.19 9.47
C PRO A 103 -8.41 2.89 10.07
N ARG A 104 -8.24 3.66 11.14
CA ARG A 104 -9.31 4.47 11.74
C ARG A 104 -9.44 5.84 11.09
N LEU A 105 -8.32 6.45 10.69
CA LEU A 105 -8.30 7.74 9.98
C LEU A 105 -8.82 7.62 8.54
N LEU A 106 -8.39 6.57 7.88
CA LEU A 106 -8.64 6.27 6.48
C LEU A 106 -9.21 4.85 6.36
N PRO A 107 -10.48 4.62 6.78
CA PRO A 107 -11.07 3.29 6.78
C PRO A 107 -10.98 2.63 5.39
N VAL A 108 -10.73 1.33 5.39
CA VAL A 108 -10.64 0.55 4.16
C VAL A 108 -11.95 0.59 3.38
N LYS A 109 -11.81 0.58 2.07
CA LYS A 109 -12.88 0.36 1.10
C LYS A 109 -12.44 -0.76 0.18
N LEU A 110 -13.19 -1.86 0.19
CA LEU A 110 -13.02 -3.01 -0.69
C LEU A 110 -14.38 -3.31 -1.32
N CYS A 111 -14.46 -3.28 -2.65
CA CYS A 111 -15.72 -3.51 -3.37
C CYS A 111 -15.43 -4.03 -4.78
N GLY A 112 -16.43 -4.63 -5.43
CA GLY A 112 -16.35 -4.98 -6.85
C GLY A 112 -16.19 -3.74 -7.72
N VAL A 113 -15.33 -3.80 -8.73
CA VAL A 113 -15.10 -2.66 -9.65
C VAL A 113 -16.40 -2.29 -10.38
N THR A 114 -17.16 -3.25 -10.86
CA THR A 114 -18.44 -3.03 -11.53
C THR A 114 -19.43 -2.30 -10.61
N GLU A 115 -19.55 -2.75 -9.37
CA GLU A 115 -20.42 -2.14 -8.36
C GLU A 115 -20.02 -0.68 -8.07
N GLU A 116 -18.73 -0.40 -8.01
CA GLU A 116 -18.22 0.95 -7.80
C GLU A 116 -18.49 1.88 -8.99
N LEU A 117 -18.30 1.38 -10.22
CA LEU A 117 -18.61 2.13 -11.43
C LEU A 117 -20.12 2.46 -11.52
N GLU A 118 -20.98 1.49 -11.20
CA GLU A 118 -22.41 1.71 -11.14
C GLU A 118 -22.81 2.76 -10.09
N ARG A 119 -22.22 2.66 -8.89
CA ARG A 119 -22.49 3.60 -7.81
C ARG A 119 -22.06 5.02 -8.19
N THR A 120 -20.87 5.15 -8.78
CA THR A 120 -20.34 6.44 -9.23
C THR A 120 -21.19 7.06 -10.34
N ALA A 121 -21.55 6.28 -11.35
CA ALA A 121 -22.42 6.74 -12.44
C ALA A 121 -23.78 7.21 -11.92
N LYS A 122 -24.42 6.43 -11.04
CA LYS A 122 -25.70 6.82 -10.40
C LYS A 122 -25.55 8.12 -9.59
N GLY A 123 -24.45 8.27 -8.84
CA GLY A 123 -24.17 9.51 -8.08
C GLY A 123 -23.99 10.74 -8.96
N MET A 124 -23.54 10.57 -10.19
CA MET A 124 -23.41 11.63 -11.20
C MET A 124 -24.68 11.83 -12.07
N GLY A 125 -25.74 11.07 -11.84
CA GLY A 125 -26.93 11.08 -12.67
C GLY A 125 -26.74 10.47 -14.07
N LEU A 126 -25.70 9.66 -14.25
CA LEU A 126 -25.38 9.00 -15.50
C LEU A 126 -25.95 7.57 -15.51
N THR A 127 -26.25 7.06 -16.70
CA THR A 127 -26.55 5.63 -16.87
C THR A 127 -25.25 4.84 -16.72
N PRO A 128 -25.19 3.84 -15.84
CA PRO A 128 -24.00 3.01 -15.70
C PRO A 128 -23.62 2.38 -17.05
N PRO A 129 -22.32 2.29 -17.38
CA PRO A 129 -21.91 1.52 -18.53
C PRO A 129 -22.35 0.06 -18.34
N LYS A 130 -22.89 -0.56 -19.40
CA LYS A 130 -23.05 -2.02 -19.39
C LYS A 130 -21.64 -2.59 -19.42
N SER A 131 -21.08 -2.90 -18.24
CA SER A 131 -19.88 -3.73 -18.18
C SER A 131 -20.24 -5.08 -18.76
N PRO A 132 -19.52 -5.58 -19.76
CA PRO A 132 -19.60 -6.99 -20.09
C PRO A 132 -19.25 -7.76 -18.80
N GLU A 133 -20.12 -8.64 -18.36
CA GLU A 133 -19.71 -9.63 -17.37
C GLU A 133 -18.50 -10.33 -17.97
N PRO A 134 -17.37 -10.46 -17.25
CA PRO A 134 -16.23 -11.17 -17.77
C PRO A 134 -16.69 -12.56 -18.21
N GLU A 135 -16.42 -12.93 -19.44
CA GLU A 135 -16.84 -14.23 -20.02
C GLU A 135 -16.39 -15.42 -19.16
N ASP A 136 -15.31 -15.21 -18.37
CA ASP A 136 -14.72 -16.20 -17.48
C ASP A 136 -15.13 -16.07 -16.00
N GLY A 137 -16.10 -15.19 -15.66
CA GLY A 137 -16.55 -14.98 -14.28
C GLY A 137 -15.49 -14.36 -13.36
N LEU A 138 -14.40 -13.82 -13.92
CA LEU A 138 -13.30 -13.21 -13.15
C LEU A 138 -13.75 -11.89 -12.58
N LYS A 139 -13.99 -11.83 -11.27
CA LYS A 139 -14.38 -10.60 -10.59
C LYS A 139 -13.14 -9.79 -10.22
N LEU A 140 -13.12 -8.53 -10.65
CA LEU A 140 -12.10 -7.55 -10.28
C LEU A 140 -12.61 -6.73 -9.10
N TYR A 141 -11.77 -6.56 -8.09
CA TYR A 141 -12.08 -5.80 -6.88
C TYR A 141 -11.15 -4.60 -6.75
N LEU A 142 -11.69 -3.53 -6.18
CA LEU A 142 -10.97 -2.31 -5.86
C LEU A 142 -10.69 -2.27 -4.36
N LEU A 143 -9.41 -2.19 -4.00
CA LEU A 143 -8.95 -1.95 -2.65
C LEU A 143 -8.38 -0.53 -2.55
N THR A 144 -8.95 0.27 -1.69
CA THR A 144 -8.55 1.64 -1.39
C THR A 144 -8.99 2.03 0.02
N ASN A 145 -9.03 3.30 0.35
CA ASN A 145 -9.68 3.81 1.55
C ASN A 145 -10.93 4.66 1.18
N GLN A 146 -11.74 4.98 2.18
CA GLN A 146 -12.99 5.71 1.95
C GLN A 146 -12.79 7.10 1.35
N ARG A 147 -11.60 7.69 1.44
CA ARG A 147 -11.26 9.00 0.85
C ARG A 147 -10.70 8.90 -0.57
N GLY A 148 -10.28 7.71 -1.02
CA GLY A 148 -9.62 7.53 -2.30
C GLY A 148 -8.28 8.26 -2.42
N TYR A 149 -7.64 8.59 -1.30
CA TYR A 149 -6.37 9.32 -1.26
C TYR A 149 -5.28 8.48 -0.61
N ASN A 150 -4.18 8.22 -1.34
CA ASN A 150 -3.09 7.32 -0.92
C ASN A 150 -3.60 5.95 -0.49
N GLY A 151 -4.71 5.51 -1.08
CA GLY A 151 -5.46 4.32 -0.64
C GLY A 151 -4.80 3.01 -0.97
N ALA A 152 -3.78 2.97 -1.84
CA ALA A 152 -2.98 1.78 -2.09
C ALA A 152 -2.33 1.24 -0.81
N ALA A 153 -2.04 2.11 0.17
CA ALA A 153 -1.52 1.70 1.47
C ALA A 153 -2.49 0.81 2.28
N ALA A 154 -3.76 0.68 1.86
CA ALA A 154 -4.71 -0.24 2.50
C ALA A 154 -4.31 -1.72 2.38
N ILE A 155 -3.41 -2.09 1.45
CA ILE A 155 -2.81 -3.43 1.37
C ILE A 155 -1.99 -3.78 2.62
N LEU A 156 -1.57 -2.78 3.39
CA LEU A 156 -0.80 -2.94 4.62
C LEU A 156 -1.70 -3.09 5.87
N TYR A 157 -3.02 -2.91 5.75
CA TYR A 157 -3.93 -2.98 6.90
C TYR A 157 -4.05 -4.43 7.38
N GLU A 158 -3.86 -4.61 8.67
CA GLU A 158 -3.92 -5.93 9.32
C GLU A 158 -5.25 -6.64 9.02
N GLY A 159 -5.17 -7.87 8.56
CA GLY A 159 -6.32 -8.75 8.32
C GLY A 159 -7.20 -8.38 7.12
N VAL A 160 -6.89 -7.33 6.35
CA VAL A 160 -7.73 -6.93 5.20
C VAL A 160 -7.61 -7.93 4.06
N LEU A 161 -6.39 -8.26 3.63
CA LEU A 161 -6.17 -9.24 2.57
C LEU A 161 -6.49 -10.66 3.04
N GLU A 162 -6.16 -11.00 4.29
CA GLU A 162 -6.46 -12.29 4.90
C GLU A 162 -7.95 -12.60 4.83
N LYS A 163 -8.79 -11.72 5.38
CA LYS A 163 -10.25 -11.90 5.37
C LYS A 163 -10.82 -12.00 3.96
N PHE A 164 -10.33 -11.18 3.04
CA PHE A 164 -10.79 -11.23 1.67
C PHE A 164 -10.35 -12.50 0.95
N ALA A 165 -9.11 -12.96 1.15
CA ALA A 165 -8.61 -14.22 0.61
C ALA A 165 -9.36 -15.42 1.17
N GLU A 166 -9.75 -15.39 2.48
CA GLU A 166 -10.62 -16.38 3.09
C GLU A 166 -12.01 -16.38 2.47
N GLU A 167 -12.62 -15.21 2.26
CA GLU A 167 -13.95 -15.06 1.64
C GLU A 167 -14.00 -15.64 0.22
N VAL A 168 -12.97 -15.38 -0.59
CA VAL A 168 -12.90 -15.89 -1.97
C VAL A 168 -12.30 -17.30 -2.06
N GLY A 169 -11.69 -17.80 -0.97
CA GLY A 169 -11.11 -19.14 -0.89
C GLY A 169 -9.83 -19.35 -1.69
N LYS A 170 -9.14 -18.27 -2.09
CA LYS A 170 -7.98 -18.28 -3.01
C LYS A 170 -6.89 -17.30 -2.56
N ASP A 171 -5.68 -17.49 -3.07
CA ASP A 171 -4.66 -16.46 -3.11
C ASP A 171 -5.17 -15.25 -3.90
N LEU A 172 -4.51 -14.11 -3.75
CA LEU A 172 -4.90 -12.90 -4.47
C LEU A 172 -3.76 -12.41 -5.37
N ILE A 173 -4.13 -11.93 -6.55
CA ILE A 173 -3.26 -11.15 -7.41
C ILE A 173 -3.55 -9.68 -7.11
N LEU A 174 -2.50 -8.90 -6.85
CA LEU A 174 -2.56 -7.48 -6.60
C LEU A 174 -1.98 -6.74 -7.79
N LEU A 175 -2.81 -5.90 -8.42
CA LEU A 175 -2.43 -5.06 -9.54
C LEU A 175 -2.33 -3.61 -9.03
N PRO A 176 -1.11 -3.05 -8.91
CA PRO A 176 -0.89 -1.71 -8.37
C PRO A 176 -1.27 -0.65 -9.39
N SER A 177 -2.54 -0.29 -9.46
CA SER A 177 -3.07 0.67 -10.42
C SER A 177 -2.47 2.07 -10.21
N SER A 178 -2.48 2.56 -8.98
CA SER A 178 -1.92 3.88 -8.63
C SER A 178 -1.58 3.97 -7.16
N VAL A 179 -0.98 5.07 -6.71
CA VAL A 179 -0.78 5.35 -5.28
C VAL A 179 -2.11 5.43 -4.51
N HIS A 180 -3.23 5.57 -5.22
CA HIS A 180 -4.55 5.75 -4.62
C HIS A 180 -5.33 4.45 -4.42
N GLU A 181 -4.98 3.39 -5.18
CA GLU A 181 -5.75 2.15 -5.19
C GLU A 181 -4.94 0.96 -5.70
N VAL A 182 -5.37 -0.23 -5.32
CA VAL A 182 -4.86 -1.50 -5.84
C VAL A 182 -6.04 -2.34 -6.29
N LEU A 183 -5.97 -2.92 -7.48
CA LEU A 183 -6.95 -3.87 -7.94
C LEU A 183 -6.59 -5.28 -7.45
N LEU A 184 -7.59 -6.04 -7.05
CA LEU A 184 -7.44 -7.41 -6.57
C LEU A 184 -8.18 -8.37 -7.49
N LEU A 185 -7.54 -9.50 -7.77
CA LEU A 185 -8.12 -10.66 -8.48
C LEU A 185 -7.92 -11.90 -7.64
N PRO A 186 -8.92 -12.79 -7.48
CA PRO A 186 -8.71 -14.13 -6.95
C PRO A 186 -7.79 -14.92 -7.90
N ASP A 187 -6.68 -15.47 -7.39
CA ASP A 187 -5.73 -16.23 -8.18
C ASP A 187 -6.28 -17.63 -8.49
N GLY A 188 -6.42 -17.95 -9.77
CA GLY A 188 -6.85 -19.27 -10.23
C GLY A 188 -5.77 -20.34 -10.15
N GLY A 189 -4.50 -19.93 -9.98
CA GLY A 189 -3.33 -20.81 -9.99
C GLY A 189 -2.72 -21.05 -11.38
N ASP A 190 -3.39 -20.59 -12.44
CA ASP A 190 -2.98 -20.68 -13.83
C ASP A 190 -2.79 -19.29 -14.47
N SER A 191 -2.69 -18.25 -13.64
CA SER A 191 -2.59 -16.87 -14.09
C SER A 191 -1.26 -16.57 -14.77
N ASP A 192 -1.32 -15.92 -15.93
CA ASP A 192 -0.14 -15.41 -16.65
C ASP A 192 0.29 -14.06 -16.06
N TYR A 193 1.21 -14.11 -15.08
CA TYR A 193 1.70 -12.90 -14.40
C TYR A 193 2.51 -11.98 -15.31
N GLU A 194 3.12 -12.50 -16.40
CA GLU A 194 3.84 -11.66 -17.37
C GLU A 194 2.85 -10.85 -18.19
N ALA A 195 1.79 -11.49 -18.68
CA ALA A 195 0.72 -10.80 -19.39
C ALA A 195 0.03 -9.76 -18.49
N LEU A 196 -0.21 -10.08 -17.21
CA LEU A 196 -0.78 -9.13 -16.25
C LEU A 196 0.16 -7.95 -15.99
N SER A 197 1.47 -8.18 -15.84
CA SER A 197 2.46 -7.10 -15.69
C SER A 197 2.52 -6.19 -16.91
N ALA A 198 2.50 -6.77 -18.11
CA ALA A 198 2.43 -6.00 -19.35
C ALA A 198 1.15 -5.15 -19.45
N LEU A 199 0.02 -5.69 -18.99
CA LEU A 199 -1.25 -4.97 -18.92
C LEU A 199 -1.17 -3.79 -17.93
N VAL A 200 -0.64 -4.02 -16.72
CA VAL A 200 -0.45 -2.96 -15.70
C VAL A 200 0.42 -1.85 -16.27
N GLN A 201 1.54 -2.18 -16.91
CA GLN A 201 2.42 -1.20 -17.54
C GLN A 201 1.69 -0.39 -18.62
N ALA A 202 0.95 -1.04 -19.51
CA ALA A 202 0.20 -0.37 -20.57
C ALA A 202 -0.88 0.58 -20.00
N VAL A 203 -1.57 0.18 -18.93
CA VAL A 203 -2.55 1.03 -18.23
C VAL A 203 -1.85 2.22 -17.57
N ASN A 204 -0.74 2.01 -16.87
CA ASN A 204 0.04 3.07 -16.26
C ASN A 204 0.46 4.12 -17.31
N GLU A 205 1.00 3.69 -18.44
CA GLU A 205 1.46 4.59 -19.50
C GLU A 205 0.33 5.42 -20.16
N THR A 206 -0.89 4.89 -20.19
CA THR A 206 -1.99 5.50 -20.94
C THR A 206 -3.07 6.18 -20.08
N GLN A 207 -3.28 5.74 -18.84
CA GLN A 207 -4.42 6.13 -18.01
C GLN A 207 -4.02 6.75 -16.68
N VAL A 208 -2.82 6.49 -16.17
CA VAL A 208 -2.39 6.97 -14.85
C VAL A 208 -1.41 8.13 -15.04
N ARG A 209 -1.58 9.20 -14.27
CA ARG A 209 -0.60 10.29 -14.25
C ARG A 209 0.72 9.79 -13.66
N ARG A 210 1.82 10.23 -14.23
CA ARG A 210 3.15 9.73 -13.87
C ARG A 210 3.47 9.88 -12.38
N GLU A 211 3.02 10.95 -11.77
CA GLU A 211 3.15 11.22 -10.34
C GLU A 211 2.29 10.33 -9.45
N GLU A 212 1.34 9.61 -10.03
CA GLU A 212 0.44 8.67 -9.35
C GLU A 212 0.81 7.21 -9.60
N TRP A 213 1.82 6.92 -10.44
CA TRP A 213 2.25 5.55 -10.69
C TRP A 213 2.73 4.92 -9.39
N LEU A 214 2.33 3.66 -9.17
CA LEU A 214 2.74 2.91 -7.99
C LEU A 214 3.80 1.86 -8.34
N SER A 215 3.48 0.90 -9.21
CA SER A 215 4.43 -0.13 -9.67
C SER A 215 4.01 -0.66 -11.03
N ASP A 216 4.98 -1.14 -11.80
CA ASP A 216 4.76 -1.91 -13.04
C ASP A 216 4.76 -3.42 -12.76
N HIS A 217 4.98 -3.83 -11.51
CA HIS A 217 5.01 -5.24 -11.11
C HIS A 217 3.67 -5.67 -10.53
N VAL A 218 3.32 -6.93 -10.78
CA VAL A 218 2.21 -7.60 -10.13
C VAL A 218 2.70 -8.22 -8.82
N TYR A 219 1.87 -8.22 -7.79
CA TYR A 219 2.16 -8.92 -6.54
C TYR A 219 1.15 -10.05 -6.33
N ARG A 220 1.52 -11.01 -5.47
CA ARG A 220 0.65 -12.05 -4.98
C ARG A 220 0.54 -11.99 -3.47
N TYR A 221 -0.65 -12.12 -2.96
CA TYR A 221 -0.88 -12.42 -1.56
C TYR A 221 -1.11 -13.92 -1.40
N LEU A 222 -0.23 -14.56 -0.64
CA LEU A 222 -0.30 -15.98 -0.33
C LEU A 222 -1.11 -16.16 0.96
N LYS A 223 -2.30 -16.72 0.83
CA LYS A 223 -3.26 -16.84 1.93
C LYS A 223 -2.73 -17.67 3.11
N GLU A 224 -2.09 -18.81 2.82
CA GLU A 224 -1.57 -19.71 3.85
C GLU A 224 -0.35 -19.14 4.60
N GLU A 225 0.35 -18.17 4.00
CA GLU A 225 1.57 -17.57 4.56
C GLU A 225 1.33 -16.16 5.11
N ASP A 226 0.11 -15.61 4.95
CA ASP A 226 -0.25 -14.20 5.24
C ASP A 226 0.83 -13.22 4.73
N ARG A 227 1.28 -13.40 3.47
CA ARG A 227 2.43 -12.69 2.92
C ARG A 227 2.20 -12.20 1.50
N ILE A 228 2.70 -10.98 1.20
CA ILE A 228 2.75 -10.45 -0.16
C ILE A 228 4.16 -10.70 -0.74
N ILE A 229 4.20 -11.18 -1.96
CA ILE A 229 5.42 -11.38 -2.75
C ILE A 229 5.30 -10.70 -4.12
N ALA A 230 6.41 -10.38 -4.76
CA ALA A 230 6.39 -10.02 -6.17
C ALA A 230 6.01 -11.25 -7.01
N ALA A 231 5.04 -11.10 -7.92
CA ALA A 231 4.74 -12.11 -8.92
C ALA A 231 5.69 -11.93 -10.10
N GLY A 232 6.43 -12.95 -10.48
CA GLY A 232 7.32 -12.85 -11.63
C GLY A 232 8.34 -13.96 -11.66
N ASN A 233 8.80 -14.22 -12.85
CA ASN A 233 9.59 -15.32 -13.34
C ASN A 233 10.48 -16.01 -12.33
N GLY A 234 10.28 -17.32 -12.24
CA GLY A 234 11.16 -18.35 -11.73
C GLY A 234 12.66 -18.01 -11.66
N THR A 235 13.01 -17.28 -10.65
CA THR A 235 14.25 -17.44 -9.94
C THR A 235 13.87 -17.68 -8.47
N GLU A 236 13.69 -18.94 -8.15
CA GLU A 236 14.18 -19.49 -6.90
C GLU A 236 15.69 -19.14 -6.85
N GLY A 237 16.01 -17.97 -6.36
CA GLY A 237 17.40 -17.52 -6.36
C GLY A 237 17.47 -16.11 -5.78
N ASN A 238 17.64 -16.01 -4.49
CA ASN A 238 17.57 -14.82 -3.64
C ASN A 238 16.14 -14.28 -3.49
N GLY A 239 15.29 -15.12 -2.86
CA GLY A 239 14.25 -14.55 -2.04
C GLY A 239 14.93 -13.67 -1.01
N VAL A 240 14.97 -12.37 -1.27
CA VAL A 240 14.82 -11.43 -0.17
C VAL A 240 13.54 -11.94 0.47
N LYS A 241 13.66 -12.63 1.60
CA LYS A 241 12.51 -12.89 2.45
C LYS A 241 11.94 -11.52 2.71
N GLY A 242 10.97 -11.17 1.87
CA GLY A 242 10.18 -9.97 2.06
C GLY A 242 9.76 -10.07 3.48
N GLY A 243 10.14 -9.08 4.31
CA GLY A 243 10.05 -9.17 5.74
C GLY A 243 8.77 -9.90 6.10
N VAL A 244 8.94 -11.11 6.60
CA VAL A 244 7.84 -11.88 7.14
C VAL A 244 7.39 -11.08 8.34
N TRP A 245 6.28 -10.41 8.17
CA TRP A 245 5.55 -9.89 9.30
C TRP A 245 4.95 -11.11 10.01
N GLY A 246 5.71 -11.71 10.90
CA GLY A 246 5.29 -12.80 11.76
C GLY A 246 5.14 -12.31 13.19
#